data_90da4588c00884c8205d59d6eed8b2c7
#
_entry.id   90da4588c00884c8205d59d6eed8b2c7
#
_cell.length_a   1.000
_cell.length_b   1.000
_cell.length_c   1.000
_cell.angle_alpha   90.00
_cell.angle_beta   90.00
_cell.angle_gamma   90.00
#
_symmetry.space_group_name_H-M   'P 1'
#
loop_
_entity.id
_entity.type
_entity.pdbx_description
1 polymer ?
#
loop_
_entity_poly.entity_id
_entity_poly.type
_entity_poly.pdbx_seq_one_letter_code
_entity_poly.pdbx_strand_id
1 'polypeptide(L)'
;MLCVLLASVHAMAQGFPTVSTEQETKWYLIQFMNGGNALTAETDGANITTSAAKGSKAQLWKITGSKTDGYVFTNKLGYVLGVTSAEKNQMVRANSSASGVYKFVINATTASGYSGAYEIQPKANTAISMNLWGGPAENRGVGLWDKGDKNNVVEFVDAESFAENLEKMSRTALIPYPNKLDVKDGELPLASLSAIAYTGAGMKEHAEAFARQLGISTGISLEVKEAGDAPSLGEIWFGTDETIAKEAYTMSVTSEGITVQASEFGGWFYALQTLKQLMPRNFFAGDKQSDAGAWTIPCLEIEDRPHLGHRGYMLDIARHFFNKEEVKKVLDIMALYKMNRFHWHLTDDQGWRIHIPEYPKLTEVGAIRKGSFANNGDGQKFFDDTAYGRGMFYTLEDLSEIVAYAKARNIEIIPEVDLPGHMVAAVASYPELSCDPSKKYEVRIDGGISKDVLNVGDDRVIDFLKCVLGHVATVFPYDYVHIGGDECPTDQWKTNQMCLDRVKELGLDGVHQLQSWLVEELGIF
;
A
#
# COMPACT_ATOMS: atom_id res chain seq x y z
N MET A 1 5.85 -7.59 9.12
CA MET A 1 5.73 -6.38 8.32
C MET A 1 7.01 -5.99 7.57
N LEU A 2 8.10 -6.73 7.76
CA LEU A 2 9.38 -6.55 7.04
C LEU A 2 9.46 -7.31 5.70
N CYS A 3 8.50 -8.20 5.43
CA CYS A 3 8.57 -9.13 4.29
C CYS A 3 8.04 -8.58 2.95
N VAL A 4 7.38 -7.42 2.91
CA VAL A 4 6.81 -6.88 1.66
C VAL A 4 7.78 -5.95 0.92
N LEU A 5 8.83 -5.47 1.59
CA LEU A 5 9.80 -4.52 1.02
C LEU A 5 10.87 -5.13 0.11
N LEU A 6 11.03 -6.45 0.12
CA LEU A 6 12.06 -7.14 -0.67
C LEU A 6 11.64 -7.47 -2.12
N ALA A 7 10.39 -7.20 -2.49
CA ALA A 7 9.87 -7.57 -3.81
C ALA A 7 10.22 -6.59 -4.95
N SER A 8 10.91 -5.50 -4.70
CA SER A 8 11.19 -4.49 -5.73
C SER A 8 12.66 -4.12 -5.95
N VAL A 9 13.61 -4.82 -5.33
CA VAL A 9 15.00 -4.73 -5.78
C VAL A 9 15.16 -5.63 -7.01
N HIS A 10 14.69 -5.16 -8.15
CA HIS A 10 15.25 -5.62 -9.42
C HIS A 10 16.68 -5.07 -9.48
N ALA A 11 17.61 -5.78 -8.82
CA ALA A 11 19.01 -5.67 -9.20
C ALA A 11 19.02 -5.86 -10.71
N MET A 12 19.62 -4.94 -11.46
CA MET A 12 19.78 -5.12 -12.91
C MET A 12 20.25 -6.54 -13.12
N ALA A 13 19.54 -7.28 -13.98
CA ALA A 13 19.82 -8.68 -14.25
C ALA A 13 21.34 -8.86 -14.39
N GLN A 14 21.97 -9.38 -13.34
CA GLN A 14 23.38 -9.73 -13.42
C GLN A 14 23.44 -10.85 -14.46
N GLY A 15 24.40 -10.78 -15.37
CA GLY A 15 24.55 -11.74 -16.46
C GLY A 15 24.68 -13.19 -15.95
N PHE A 16 25.01 -14.10 -16.81
CA PHE A 16 25.24 -15.51 -16.45
C PHE A 16 26.18 -15.64 -15.22
N PRO A 17 25.84 -16.44 -14.20
CA PRO A 17 26.63 -16.50 -12.97
C PRO A 17 28.05 -17.06 -13.23
N THR A 18 29.02 -16.46 -12.57
CA THR A 18 30.42 -16.95 -12.60
C THR A 18 30.53 -18.28 -11.87
N VAL A 19 31.12 -19.26 -12.53
CA VAL A 19 31.33 -20.59 -11.94
C VAL A 19 32.50 -20.54 -10.97
N SER A 20 32.32 -21.08 -9.77
CA SER A 20 33.39 -21.19 -8.76
C SER A 20 34.47 -22.17 -9.19
N THR A 21 35.72 -21.82 -8.89
CA THR A 21 36.92 -22.66 -9.11
C THR A 21 37.53 -23.08 -7.77
N GLU A 22 38.62 -23.82 -7.79
CA GLU A 22 39.39 -24.15 -6.57
C GLU A 22 40.05 -22.91 -5.95
N GLN A 23 40.40 -21.92 -6.79
CA GLN A 23 41.07 -20.68 -6.36
C GLN A 23 40.10 -19.61 -5.94
N GLU A 24 38.87 -19.58 -6.51
CA GLU A 24 37.88 -18.53 -6.26
C GLU A 24 36.49 -19.11 -6.09
N THR A 25 35.85 -18.84 -4.94
CA THR A 25 34.48 -19.24 -4.66
C THR A 25 33.57 -18.03 -4.77
N LYS A 26 32.59 -18.09 -5.68
CA LYS A 26 31.51 -17.12 -5.81
C LYS A 26 30.22 -17.69 -5.24
N TRP A 27 29.52 -16.86 -4.47
CA TRP A 27 28.25 -17.20 -3.83
C TRP A 27 27.12 -16.40 -4.43
N TYR A 28 25.97 -17.04 -4.65
CA TYR A 28 24.76 -16.42 -5.22
C TYR A 28 23.54 -16.76 -4.39
N LEU A 29 22.60 -15.80 -4.28
CA LEU A 29 21.21 -16.13 -4.03
C LEU A 29 20.60 -16.54 -5.37
N ILE A 30 19.82 -17.62 -5.37
CA ILE A 30 19.00 -18.04 -6.51
C ILE A 30 17.59 -17.60 -6.16
N GLN A 31 17.12 -16.51 -6.78
CA GLN A 31 15.81 -15.93 -6.52
C GLN A 31 14.84 -16.28 -7.64
N PHE A 32 13.64 -16.73 -7.27
CA PHE A 32 12.57 -16.87 -8.24
C PHE A 32 11.98 -15.49 -8.52
N MET A 33 11.99 -15.07 -9.76
CA MET A 33 11.50 -13.74 -10.16
C MET A 33 10.00 -13.56 -9.93
N ASN A 34 9.22 -14.64 -9.97
CA ASN A 34 7.84 -14.62 -9.53
C ASN A 34 7.78 -14.70 -7.99
N GLY A 35 7.63 -13.54 -7.34
CA GLY A 35 7.51 -13.39 -5.89
C GLY A 35 8.81 -13.10 -5.13
N GLY A 36 9.99 -13.08 -5.78
CA GLY A 36 11.24 -12.61 -5.19
C GLY A 36 11.85 -13.48 -4.08
N ASN A 37 11.30 -14.68 -3.83
CA ASN A 37 11.79 -15.58 -2.77
C ASN A 37 13.05 -16.34 -3.20
N ALA A 38 13.99 -16.53 -2.26
CA ALA A 38 15.25 -17.23 -2.49
C ALA A 38 15.14 -18.72 -2.21
N LEU A 39 15.84 -19.52 -3.03
CA LEU A 39 16.01 -20.96 -2.88
C LEU A 39 16.69 -21.27 -1.54
N THR A 40 16.02 -22.02 -0.66
CA THR A 40 16.45 -22.23 0.73
C THR A 40 16.52 -23.71 1.07
N ALA A 41 17.69 -24.16 1.59
CA ALA A 41 17.91 -25.53 2.05
C ALA A 41 18.57 -25.53 3.44
N GLU A 42 17.79 -25.74 4.48
CA GLU A 42 18.23 -25.67 5.89
C GLU A 42 18.63 -27.03 6.47
N THR A 43 18.06 -28.13 5.95
CA THR A 43 18.19 -29.46 6.53
C THR A 43 18.64 -30.48 5.48
N ASP A 44 19.58 -31.35 5.86
CA ASP A 44 20.07 -32.45 5.02
C ASP A 44 18.93 -33.42 4.62
N GLY A 45 18.86 -33.72 3.32
CA GLY A 45 17.87 -34.62 2.75
C GLY A 45 16.44 -34.11 2.65
N ALA A 46 16.17 -32.92 3.18
CA ALA A 46 14.83 -32.31 3.12
C ALA A 46 14.52 -31.73 1.72
N ASN A 47 13.23 -31.61 1.43
CA ASN A 47 12.78 -30.87 0.27
C ASN A 47 13.20 -29.42 0.37
N ILE A 48 13.70 -28.85 -0.71
CA ILE A 48 14.01 -27.43 -0.79
C ILE A 48 12.72 -26.62 -0.79
N THR A 49 12.76 -25.51 -0.07
CA THR A 49 11.70 -24.52 -0.04
C THR A 49 12.19 -23.16 -0.53
N THR A 50 11.32 -22.18 -0.55
CA THR A 50 11.66 -20.77 -0.77
C THR A 50 11.32 -19.93 0.43
N SER A 51 12.14 -18.94 0.75
CA SER A 51 11.85 -17.95 1.80
C SER A 51 12.37 -16.58 1.39
N ALA A 52 11.95 -15.53 2.11
CA ALA A 52 12.46 -14.18 1.88
C ALA A 52 13.99 -14.18 1.81
N ALA A 53 14.55 -13.46 0.85
CA ALA A 53 15.99 -13.35 0.65
C ALA A 53 16.65 -12.64 1.84
N LYS A 54 17.55 -13.33 2.55
CA LYS A 54 18.26 -12.85 3.75
C LYS A 54 19.77 -13.04 3.66
N GLY A 55 20.27 -13.71 2.61
CA GLY A 55 21.68 -14.07 2.48
C GLY A 55 22.18 -15.07 3.52
N SER A 56 21.28 -15.90 4.09
CA SER A 56 21.67 -16.93 5.07
C SER A 56 22.52 -18.03 4.42
N LYS A 57 23.26 -18.79 5.23
CA LYS A 57 24.06 -19.93 4.72
C LYS A 57 23.22 -20.95 3.96
N ALA A 58 21.93 -21.10 4.29
CA ALA A 58 20.99 -21.98 3.60
C ALA A 58 20.56 -21.46 2.23
N GLN A 59 20.73 -20.16 1.96
CA GLN A 59 20.32 -19.47 0.73
C GLN A 59 21.48 -19.13 -0.20
N LEU A 60 22.71 -19.21 0.27
CA LEU A 60 23.90 -18.89 -0.52
C LEU A 60 24.42 -20.16 -1.22
N TRP A 61 24.40 -20.13 -2.54
CA TRP A 61 24.77 -21.26 -3.41
C TRP A 61 26.00 -20.94 -4.22
N LYS A 62 27.00 -21.84 -4.20
CA LYS A 62 28.09 -21.84 -5.18
C LYS A 62 27.75 -22.77 -6.32
N ILE A 63 28.22 -22.42 -7.50
CA ILE A 63 28.03 -23.16 -8.74
C ILE A 63 29.41 -23.68 -9.17
N THR A 64 29.53 -24.97 -9.38
CA THR A 64 30.75 -25.61 -9.91
C THR A 64 30.44 -26.43 -11.14
N GLY A 65 31.44 -26.84 -11.90
CA GLY A 65 31.27 -27.62 -13.12
C GLY A 65 31.28 -26.76 -14.39
N SER A 66 30.70 -27.26 -15.47
CA SER A 66 30.70 -26.58 -16.75
C SER A 66 29.39 -26.78 -17.51
N LYS A 67 29.19 -26.03 -18.58
CA LYS A 67 28.03 -26.22 -19.48
C LYS A 67 28.03 -27.63 -20.10
N THR A 68 29.22 -28.17 -20.41
CA THR A 68 29.37 -29.49 -21.01
C THR A 68 29.16 -30.62 -20.02
N ASP A 69 29.72 -30.52 -18.80
CA ASP A 69 29.64 -31.58 -17.79
C ASP A 69 28.41 -31.48 -16.87
N GLY A 70 27.75 -30.34 -16.90
CA GLY A 70 26.65 -29.95 -16.01
C GLY A 70 27.17 -29.20 -14.79
N TYR A 71 26.33 -28.31 -14.28
CA TYR A 71 26.58 -27.53 -13.08
C TYR A 71 26.13 -28.28 -11.84
N VAL A 72 26.86 -28.11 -10.75
CA VAL A 72 26.54 -28.61 -9.41
C VAL A 72 26.35 -27.41 -8.51
N PHE A 73 25.25 -27.39 -7.79
CA PHE A 73 24.90 -26.33 -6.84
C PHE A 73 25.10 -26.83 -5.42
N THR A 74 25.91 -26.13 -4.65
CA THR A 74 26.17 -26.48 -3.24
C THR A 74 25.96 -25.25 -2.39
N ASN A 75 25.12 -25.33 -1.36
CA ASN A 75 24.93 -24.19 -0.48
C ASN A 75 26.05 -24.04 0.56
N LYS A 76 26.05 -22.94 1.30
CA LYS A 76 27.10 -22.61 2.28
C LYS A 76 27.05 -23.47 3.54
N LEU A 77 26.01 -24.33 3.70
CA LEU A 77 25.94 -25.41 4.70
C LEU A 77 26.60 -26.72 4.20
N GLY A 78 26.98 -26.79 2.90
CA GLY A 78 27.57 -27.97 2.27
C GLY A 78 26.58 -28.90 1.58
N TYR A 79 25.28 -28.55 1.54
CA TYR A 79 24.27 -29.40 0.91
C TYR A 79 24.26 -29.23 -0.60
N VAL A 80 24.25 -30.36 -1.32
CA VAL A 80 24.24 -30.45 -2.78
C VAL A 80 22.80 -30.60 -3.26
N LEU A 81 22.39 -29.74 -4.19
CA LEU A 81 21.09 -29.76 -4.84
C LEU A 81 20.94 -30.97 -5.75
N GLY A 82 19.80 -31.67 -5.67
CA GLY A 82 19.53 -32.84 -6.48
C GLY A 82 18.04 -33.20 -6.51
N VAL A 83 17.72 -34.16 -7.40
CA VAL A 83 16.41 -34.79 -7.53
C VAL A 83 16.56 -36.30 -7.65
N THR A 84 15.57 -37.06 -7.25
CA THR A 84 15.61 -38.52 -7.33
C THR A 84 15.63 -39.00 -8.79
N SER A 85 14.82 -38.40 -9.66
CA SER A 85 14.81 -38.63 -11.10
C SER A 85 14.55 -37.34 -11.87
N ALA A 86 15.00 -37.26 -13.13
CA ALA A 86 14.73 -36.12 -14.01
C ALA A 86 13.34 -36.22 -14.67
N GLU A 87 12.32 -36.31 -13.85
CA GLU A 87 10.92 -36.43 -14.25
C GLU A 87 10.08 -35.30 -13.66
N LYS A 88 8.99 -34.98 -14.35
CA LYS A 88 8.00 -34.00 -13.88
C LYS A 88 7.42 -34.43 -12.53
N ASN A 89 7.09 -33.45 -11.68
CA ASN A 89 6.53 -33.64 -10.33
C ASN A 89 7.51 -34.20 -9.27
N GLN A 90 8.79 -34.31 -9.57
CA GLN A 90 9.80 -34.65 -8.56
C GLN A 90 10.14 -33.42 -7.71
N MET A 91 10.23 -33.62 -6.38
CA MET A 91 10.67 -32.56 -5.48
C MET A 91 12.18 -32.41 -5.52
N VAL A 92 12.64 -31.17 -5.51
CA VAL A 92 14.06 -30.84 -5.39
C VAL A 92 14.47 -30.96 -3.92
N ARG A 93 15.63 -31.57 -3.68
CA ARG A 93 16.22 -31.78 -2.36
C ARG A 93 17.64 -31.27 -2.29
N ALA A 94 18.14 -31.10 -1.08
CA ALA A 94 19.56 -30.82 -0.85
C ALA A 94 20.11 -31.82 0.16
N ASN A 95 21.21 -32.49 -0.19
CA ASN A 95 21.80 -33.56 0.59
C ASN A 95 23.26 -33.24 0.92
N SER A 96 23.79 -33.76 2.03
CA SER A 96 25.18 -33.61 2.45
C SER A 96 26.18 -34.23 1.46
N SER A 97 25.71 -35.06 0.52
CA SER A 97 26.49 -35.59 -0.59
C SER A 97 25.67 -35.62 -1.88
N ALA A 98 26.33 -35.55 -3.03
CA ALA A 98 25.69 -35.65 -4.33
C ALA A 98 24.95 -36.99 -4.46
N SER A 99 23.62 -36.92 -4.72
CA SER A 99 22.75 -38.08 -4.78
C SER A 99 21.70 -37.90 -5.90
N GLY A 100 21.35 -39.01 -6.56
CA GLY A 100 20.39 -38.99 -7.66
C GLY A 100 20.89 -38.17 -8.87
N VAL A 101 20.01 -37.37 -9.46
CA VAL A 101 20.32 -36.41 -10.52
C VAL A 101 20.73 -35.09 -9.87
N TYR A 102 22.02 -34.82 -9.80
CA TYR A 102 22.59 -33.61 -9.17
C TYR A 102 23.34 -32.68 -10.14
N LYS A 103 23.33 -33.00 -11.43
CA LYS A 103 23.88 -32.16 -12.49
C LYS A 103 22.78 -31.43 -13.24
N PHE A 104 22.95 -30.15 -13.35
CA PHE A 104 21.97 -29.25 -13.95
C PHE A 104 22.57 -28.45 -15.10
N VAL A 105 21.76 -27.85 -15.93
CA VAL A 105 22.12 -26.81 -16.89
C VAL A 105 21.37 -25.54 -16.56
N ILE A 106 21.97 -24.40 -16.87
CA ILE A 106 21.40 -23.06 -16.73
C ILE A 106 21.16 -22.55 -18.14
N ASN A 107 19.92 -22.37 -18.53
CA ASN A 107 19.55 -21.84 -19.84
C ASN A 107 18.74 -20.55 -19.69
N ALA A 108 18.83 -19.66 -20.68
CA ALA A 108 17.94 -18.51 -20.73
C ALA A 108 16.49 -18.98 -20.74
N THR A 109 15.63 -18.31 -19.98
CA THR A 109 14.19 -18.63 -19.95
C THR A 109 13.52 -18.32 -21.27
N THR A 110 12.49 -19.11 -21.59
CA THR A 110 11.54 -18.84 -22.69
C THR A 110 10.22 -18.28 -22.19
N ALA A 111 10.05 -18.08 -20.87
CA ALA A 111 8.87 -17.50 -20.29
C ALA A 111 8.69 -16.04 -20.72
N SER A 112 7.48 -15.69 -21.13
CA SER A 112 7.16 -14.33 -21.58
C SER A 112 7.28 -13.30 -20.46
N GLY A 113 7.89 -12.16 -20.75
CA GLY A 113 8.04 -11.05 -19.79
C GLY A 113 9.32 -11.10 -18.93
N TYR A 114 10.23 -12.07 -19.12
CA TYR A 114 11.43 -12.26 -18.31
C TYR A 114 12.72 -12.25 -19.13
N SER A 115 13.00 -11.14 -19.81
CA SER A 115 14.24 -11.00 -20.58
C SER A 115 15.48 -10.99 -19.68
N GLY A 116 16.53 -11.74 -20.07
CA GLY A 116 17.79 -11.80 -19.34
C GLY A 116 17.80 -12.72 -18.11
N ALA A 117 16.71 -13.44 -17.84
CA ALA A 117 16.60 -14.40 -16.74
C ALA A 117 16.82 -15.85 -17.19
N TYR A 118 16.86 -16.76 -16.24
CA TYR A 118 17.29 -18.14 -16.45
C TYR A 118 16.31 -19.17 -15.92
N GLU A 119 16.49 -20.40 -16.37
CA GLU A 119 15.88 -21.60 -15.80
C GLU A 119 16.97 -22.61 -15.44
N ILE A 120 16.80 -23.33 -14.33
CA ILE A 120 17.69 -24.39 -13.88
C ILE A 120 17.02 -25.72 -14.20
N GLN A 121 17.65 -26.51 -15.09
CA GLN A 121 17.10 -27.75 -15.65
C GLN A 121 18.00 -28.95 -15.30
N PRO A 122 17.44 -30.11 -14.96
CA PRO A 122 18.26 -31.32 -14.86
C PRO A 122 18.99 -31.59 -16.19
N LYS A 123 20.30 -31.82 -16.14
CA LYS A 123 21.07 -32.11 -17.36
C LYS A 123 20.55 -33.34 -18.11
N ALA A 124 20.04 -34.32 -17.40
CA ALA A 124 19.44 -35.54 -17.96
C ALA A 124 18.14 -35.31 -18.72
N ASN A 125 17.42 -34.19 -18.44
CA ASN A 125 16.17 -33.84 -19.13
C ASN A 125 15.94 -32.33 -19.09
N THR A 126 16.27 -31.65 -20.18
CA THR A 126 16.12 -30.19 -20.31
C THR A 126 14.75 -29.73 -20.79
N ALA A 127 13.77 -30.62 -20.88
CA ALA A 127 12.37 -30.26 -21.14
C ALA A 127 11.65 -29.80 -19.88
N ILE A 128 12.24 -30.01 -18.71
CA ILE A 128 11.70 -29.62 -17.41
C ILE A 128 12.67 -28.74 -16.64
N SER A 129 12.14 -27.89 -15.77
CA SER A 129 12.90 -26.91 -14.96
C SER A 129 12.48 -26.97 -13.51
N MET A 130 13.34 -26.47 -12.62
CA MET A 130 12.96 -26.16 -11.25
C MET A 130 11.81 -25.15 -11.26
N ASN A 131 10.79 -25.39 -10.43
CA ASN A 131 9.53 -24.66 -10.42
C ASN A 131 9.07 -24.38 -8.99
N LEU A 132 8.56 -23.19 -8.74
CA LEU A 132 7.82 -22.84 -7.52
C LEU A 132 6.49 -23.59 -7.49
N TRP A 133 6.40 -24.61 -6.69
CA TRP A 133 5.20 -25.42 -6.60
C TRP A 133 4.06 -24.66 -5.88
N GLY A 134 2.97 -24.41 -6.60
CA GLY A 134 1.81 -23.67 -6.09
C GLY A 134 1.96 -22.13 -6.09
N GLY A 135 2.97 -21.59 -6.80
CA GLY A 135 3.15 -20.15 -7.04
C GLY A 135 3.92 -19.38 -5.97
N PRO A 136 3.94 -18.05 -6.05
CA PRO A 136 4.82 -17.19 -5.26
C PRO A 136 4.32 -17.01 -3.82
N ALA A 137 4.82 -17.83 -2.90
CA ALA A 137 4.61 -17.66 -1.46
C ALA A 137 5.82 -18.18 -0.69
N GLU A 138 6.01 -17.71 0.54
CA GLU A 138 7.04 -18.25 1.44
C GLU A 138 6.76 -19.71 1.79
N ASN A 139 7.83 -20.46 2.06
CA ASN A 139 7.79 -21.87 2.42
C ASN A 139 7.18 -22.80 1.36
N ARG A 140 7.12 -22.36 0.11
CA ARG A 140 6.70 -23.22 -0.99
C ARG A 140 7.81 -24.22 -1.35
N GLY A 141 7.40 -25.45 -1.63
CA GLY A 141 8.29 -26.46 -2.14
C GLY A 141 8.75 -26.15 -3.56
N VAL A 142 9.98 -26.58 -3.90
CA VAL A 142 10.51 -26.50 -5.25
C VAL A 142 10.50 -27.90 -5.87
N GLY A 143 9.87 -28.03 -7.03
CA GLY A 143 9.78 -29.27 -7.78
C GLY A 143 10.20 -29.12 -9.23
N LEU A 144 10.00 -30.15 -10.06
CA LEU A 144 10.27 -30.12 -11.50
C LEU A 144 8.97 -29.97 -12.29
N TRP A 145 8.95 -29.04 -13.24
CA TRP A 145 7.81 -28.79 -14.13
C TRP A 145 8.26 -28.48 -15.56
N ASP A 146 7.33 -28.40 -16.50
CA ASP A 146 7.63 -28.08 -17.89
C ASP A 146 8.38 -26.75 -18.00
N LYS A 147 9.41 -26.68 -18.85
CA LYS A 147 10.17 -25.44 -19.10
C LYS A 147 9.27 -24.32 -19.66
N GLY A 148 9.66 -23.06 -19.47
CA GLY A 148 8.95 -21.89 -19.99
C GLY A 148 7.77 -21.42 -19.12
N ASP A 149 7.55 -22.03 -17.95
CA ASP A 149 6.57 -21.53 -16.96
C ASP A 149 7.16 -20.35 -16.18
N LYS A 150 6.34 -19.34 -15.87
CA LYS A 150 6.78 -18.16 -15.08
C LYS A 150 7.32 -18.50 -13.70
N ASN A 151 6.90 -19.62 -13.12
CA ASN A 151 7.36 -20.09 -11.81
C ASN A 151 8.71 -20.84 -11.90
N ASN A 152 9.29 -21.01 -13.10
CA ASN A 152 10.63 -21.58 -13.30
C ASN A 152 11.72 -20.53 -13.30
N VAL A 153 11.33 -19.25 -13.49
CA VAL A 153 12.26 -18.18 -13.81
C VAL A 153 13.04 -17.76 -12.58
N VAL A 154 14.34 -17.83 -12.69
CA VAL A 154 15.28 -17.44 -11.63
C VAL A 154 16.27 -16.40 -12.13
N GLU A 155 16.77 -15.61 -11.19
CA GLU A 155 17.96 -14.78 -11.32
C GLU A 155 19.03 -15.21 -10.30
N PHE A 156 20.28 -14.90 -10.61
CA PHE A 156 21.41 -15.13 -9.73
C PHE A 156 21.89 -13.80 -9.18
N VAL A 157 21.70 -13.56 -7.89
CA VAL A 157 22.12 -12.33 -7.23
C VAL A 157 23.43 -12.60 -6.50
N ASP A 158 24.48 -11.87 -6.87
CA ASP A 158 25.79 -11.99 -6.22
C ASP A 158 25.68 -11.68 -4.72
N ALA A 159 26.29 -12.52 -3.89
CA ALA A 159 26.11 -12.43 -2.43
C ALA A 159 26.75 -11.19 -1.81
N GLU A 160 27.86 -10.69 -2.38
CA GLU A 160 28.54 -9.49 -1.90
C GLU A 160 27.67 -8.27 -2.23
N SER A 161 27.22 -8.15 -3.50
CA SER A 161 26.31 -7.10 -3.93
C SER A 161 24.98 -7.13 -3.16
N PHE A 162 24.46 -8.33 -2.85
CA PHE A 162 23.26 -8.48 -2.02
C PHE A 162 23.48 -7.97 -0.61
N ALA A 163 24.61 -8.34 0.02
CA ALA A 163 24.95 -7.91 1.37
C ALA A 163 25.12 -6.38 1.45
N GLU A 164 25.82 -5.78 0.49
CA GLU A 164 25.97 -4.32 0.39
C GLU A 164 24.62 -3.62 0.22
N ASN A 165 23.76 -4.14 -0.67
CA ASN A 165 22.42 -3.58 -0.86
C ASN A 165 21.54 -3.76 0.39
N LEU A 166 21.62 -4.90 1.07
CA LEU A 166 20.87 -5.14 2.31
C LEU A 166 21.32 -4.18 3.42
N GLU A 167 22.60 -3.91 3.54
CA GLU A 167 23.14 -2.94 4.49
C GLU A 167 22.65 -1.52 4.16
N LYS A 168 22.79 -1.08 2.91
CA LYS A 168 22.25 0.20 2.44
C LYS A 168 20.76 0.32 2.73
N MET A 169 19.97 -0.71 2.41
CA MET A 169 18.52 -0.74 2.67
C MET A 169 18.19 -0.74 4.16
N SER A 170 18.96 -1.39 5.01
CA SER A 170 18.73 -1.39 6.47
C SER A 170 18.96 -0.02 7.09
N ARG A 171 19.91 0.76 6.53
CA ARG A 171 20.21 2.14 6.95
C ARG A 171 19.21 3.16 6.40
N THR A 172 18.51 2.83 5.30
CA THR A 172 17.59 3.72 4.59
C THR A 172 16.30 2.99 4.21
N ALA A 173 15.61 2.41 5.22
CA ALA A 173 14.36 1.65 5.02
C ALA A 173 13.18 2.60 4.70
N LEU A 174 13.19 3.26 3.54
CA LEU A 174 12.20 4.23 3.09
C LEU A 174 11.03 3.56 2.35
N ILE A 175 9.82 4.02 2.62
CA ILE A 175 8.58 3.60 1.95
C ILE A 175 7.74 4.83 1.57
N PRO A 176 7.42 5.02 0.28
CA PRO A 176 7.96 4.33 -0.89
C PRO A 176 9.47 4.57 -1.04
N TYR A 177 10.16 3.64 -1.72
CA TYR A 177 11.59 3.81 -2.00
C TYR A 177 11.78 4.94 -3.03
N PRO A 178 12.73 5.87 -2.83
CA PRO A 178 12.95 6.99 -3.73
C PRO A 178 13.37 6.54 -5.14
N ASN A 179 13.09 7.37 -6.14
CA ASN A 179 13.50 7.10 -7.52
C ASN A 179 15.02 6.95 -7.65
N LYS A 180 15.78 7.77 -6.91
CA LYS A 180 17.22 7.67 -6.80
C LYS A 180 17.64 7.90 -5.35
N LEU A 181 18.47 7.02 -4.85
CA LEU A 181 19.08 7.10 -3.54
C LEU A 181 20.55 6.69 -3.65
N ASP A 182 21.44 7.57 -3.26
CA ASP A 182 22.88 7.33 -3.22
C ASP A 182 23.41 7.57 -1.81
N VAL A 183 23.73 6.50 -1.09
CA VAL A 183 24.29 6.56 0.26
C VAL A 183 25.78 6.88 0.15
N LYS A 184 26.19 7.95 0.81
CA LYS A 184 27.57 8.43 0.85
C LYS A 184 28.28 7.97 2.12
N ASP A 185 29.59 8.15 2.14
CA ASP A 185 30.38 7.94 3.35
C ASP A 185 30.07 9.02 4.39
N GLY A 186 30.04 8.60 5.66
CA GLY A 186 29.80 9.50 6.80
C GLY A 186 28.37 9.50 7.29
N GLU A 187 28.17 10.22 8.38
CA GLU A 187 26.90 10.36 9.09
C GLU A 187 26.71 11.78 9.60
N LEU A 188 25.48 12.23 9.70
CA LEU A 188 25.10 13.47 10.35
C LEU A 188 24.64 13.16 11.78
N PRO A 189 25.38 13.59 12.82
CA PRO A 189 24.89 13.49 14.20
C PRO A 189 23.70 14.44 14.39
N LEU A 190 22.56 13.93 14.88
CA LEU A 190 21.40 14.81 15.10
C LEU A 190 21.67 15.90 16.14
N ALA A 191 22.60 15.65 17.06
CA ALA A 191 23.04 16.64 18.06
C ALA A 191 23.76 17.85 17.46
N SER A 192 24.22 17.79 16.20
CA SER A 192 24.83 18.96 15.51
C SER A 192 23.80 19.87 14.85
N LEU A 193 22.54 19.46 14.79
CA LEU A 193 21.46 20.28 14.25
C LEU A 193 21.05 21.38 15.24
N SER A 194 20.85 22.60 14.74
CA SER A 194 20.48 23.78 15.51
C SER A 194 19.20 24.45 15.04
N ALA A 195 18.87 24.35 13.77
CA ALA A 195 17.68 24.98 13.21
C ALA A 195 17.02 24.15 12.10
N ILE A 196 15.74 24.43 11.89
CA ILE A 196 14.99 24.05 10.68
C ILE A 196 14.51 25.33 10.00
N ALA A 197 15.01 25.57 8.80
CA ALA A 197 14.70 26.73 7.97
C ALA A 197 13.72 26.30 6.88
N TYR A 198 12.49 26.82 6.95
CA TYR A 198 11.40 26.43 6.05
C TYR A 198 11.13 27.48 4.97
N THR A 199 10.60 27.03 3.83
CA THR A 199 10.11 27.86 2.73
C THR A 199 8.66 27.48 2.40
N GLY A 200 7.89 28.46 1.93
CA GLY A 200 6.53 28.27 1.45
C GLY A 200 5.45 28.24 2.53
N ALA A 201 4.25 28.63 2.10
CA ALA A 201 3.09 28.62 2.95
C ALA A 201 2.73 27.18 3.38
N GLY A 202 2.38 27.01 4.64
CA GLY A 202 2.00 25.71 5.22
C GLY A 202 3.18 24.89 5.79
N MET A 203 4.43 25.16 5.41
CA MET A 203 5.57 24.39 5.94
C MET A 203 5.94 24.74 7.39
N LYS A 204 5.63 25.93 7.87
CA LYS A 204 5.93 26.37 9.25
C LYS A 204 5.41 25.39 10.30
N GLU A 205 4.13 25.05 10.22
CA GLU A 205 3.51 24.15 11.20
C GLU A 205 4.13 22.75 11.21
N HIS A 206 4.53 22.25 10.02
CA HIS A 206 5.20 20.96 9.87
C HIS A 206 6.64 20.99 10.39
N ALA A 207 7.37 22.09 10.15
CA ALA A 207 8.70 22.31 10.71
C ALA A 207 8.65 22.39 12.25
N GLU A 208 7.69 23.13 12.82
CA GLU A 208 7.45 23.20 14.26
C GLU A 208 7.07 21.84 14.85
N ALA A 209 6.22 21.07 14.17
CA ALA A 209 5.82 19.73 14.60
C ALA A 209 7.03 18.77 14.60
N PHE A 210 7.87 18.83 13.56
CA PHE A 210 9.11 18.04 13.51
C PHE A 210 10.08 18.43 14.62
N ALA A 211 10.33 19.73 14.83
CA ALA A 211 11.19 20.23 15.88
C ALA A 211 10.71 19.81 17.28
N ARG A 212 9.40 19.91 17.54
CA ARG A 212 8.81 19.42 18.79
C ARG A 212 9.02 17.92 18.99
N GLN A 213 8.77 17.09 17.94
CA GLN A 213 8.94 15.63 18.04
C GLN A 213 10.40 15.25 18.28
N LEU A 214 11.34 15.92 17.58
CA LEU A 214 12.78 15.74 17.83
C LEU A 214 13.13 16.13 19.27
N GLY A 215 12.61 17.26 19.76
CA GLY A 215 12.81 17.71 21.14
C GLY A 215 12.30 16.74 22.18
N ILE A 216 11.12 16.13 21.97
CA ILE A 216 10.55 15.12 22.87
C ILE A 216 11.46 13.90 22.94
N SER A 217 11.86 13.35 21.80
CA SER A 217 12.62 12.09 21.75
C SER A 217 14.10 12.25 22.09
N THR A 218 14.71 13.41 21.84
CA THR A 218 16.16 13.61 22.02
C THR A 218 16.55 14.64 23.07
N GLY A 219 15.70 15.62 23.32
CA GLY A 219 16.04 16.84 24.08
C GLY A 219 16.75 17.90 23.25
N ILE A 220 16.94 17.71 21.94
CA ILE A 220 17.51 18.69 21.02
C ILE A 220 16.45 19.76 20.74
N SER A 221 16.83 21.03 20.85
CA SER A 221 15.97 22.17 20.51
C SER A 221 16.42 22.75 19.17
N LEU A 222 15.50 22.74 18.19
CA LEU A 222 15.73 23.40 16.91
C LEU A 222 15.02 24.76 16.88
N GLU A 223 15.73 25.80 16.44
CA GLU A 223 15.09 27.04 16.03
C GLU A 223 14.26 26.79 14.75
N VAL A 224 13.03 27.29 14.71
CA VAL A 224 12.20 27.24 13.50
C VAL A 224 12.11 28.62 12.90
N LYS A 225 12.64 28.81 11.70
CA LYS A 225 12.74 30.09 11.03
C LYS A 225 12.47 30.00 9.53
N GLU A 226 12.21 31.14 8.90
CA GLU A 226 12.16 31.22 7.43
C GLU A 226 13.54 30.98 6.82
N ALA A 227 13.57 30.28 5.68
CA ALA A 227 14.80 29.97 4.97
C ALA A 227 15.40 31.26 4.34
N GLY A 228 16.71 31.41 4.50
CA GLY A 228 17.48 32.38 3.71
C GLY A 228 17.82 31.82 2.31
N ASP A 229 18.58 32.57 1.54
CA ASP A 229 18.97 32.24 0.16
C ASP A 229 19.84 30.97 0.05
N ALA A 230 20.50 30.57 1.14
CA ALA A 230 21.38 29.39 1.18
C ALA A 230 21.36 28.74 2.58
N PRO A 231 21.65 27.41 2.66
CA PRO A 231 21.73 26.70 3.93
C PRO A 231 22.93 27.19 4.78
N SER A 232 22.78 27.11 6.10
CA SER A 232 23.85 27.33 7.07
C SER A 232 24.26 26.02 7.75
N LEU A 233 25.41 25.99 8.38
CA LEU A 233 25.90 24.85 9.14
C LEU A 233 24.93 24.46 10.27
N GLY A 234 24.60 23.20 10.36
CA GLY A 234 23.69 22.66 11.36
C GLY A 234 22.20 22.91 11.07
N GLU A 235 21.84 23.26 9.85
CA GLU A 235 20.46 23.51 9.45
C GLU A 235 19.85 22.32 8.71
N ILE A 236 18.54 22.13 8.91
CA ILE A 236 17.64 21.45 7.99
C ILE A 236 17.01 22.56 7.14
N TRP A 237 17.50 22.75 5.93
CA TRP A 237 17.11 23.86 5.08
C TRP A 237 16.21 23.42 3.93
N PHE A 238 15.07 24.08 3.78
CA PHE A 238 14.12 23.87 2.69
C PHE A 238 14.15 25.07 1.75
N GLY A 239 14.69 24.90 0.56
CA GLY A 239 14.78 25.94 -0.47
C GLY A 239 13.87 25.69 -1.65
N THR A 240 13.72 26.71 -2.50
CA THR A 240 12.92 26.66 -3.72
C THR A 240 13.81 26.43 -4.94
N ASP A 241 13.43 25.48 -5.79
CA ASP A 241 13.93 25.31 -7.15
C ASP A 241 12.72 25.07 -8.07
N GLU A 242 12.37 26.11 -8.84
CA GLU A 242 11.22 26.10 -9.74
C GLU A 242 11.37 25.12 -10.92
N THR A 243 12.57 24.59 -11.16
CA THR A 243 12.82 23.60 -12.22
C THR A 243 12.39 22.18 -11.82
N ILE A 244 12.20 21.93 -10.54
CA ILE A 244 11.75 20.66 -9.99
C ILE A 244 10.25 20.49 -10.26
N ALA A 245 9.84 19.31 -10.71
CA ALA A 245 8.44 19.02 -11.00
C ALA A 245 7.57 19.04 -9.73
N LYS A 246 6.26 19.22 -9.91
CA LYS A 246 5.28 19.15 -8.81
C LYS A 246 5.43 17.88 -8.00
N GLU A 247 5.27 17.99 -6.66
CA GLU A 247 5.43 16.90 -5.69
C GLU A 247 6.82 16.20 -5.69
N ALA A 248 7.76 16.66 -6.56
CA ALA A 248 9.13 16.17 -6.57
C ALA A 248 10.02 16.95 -5.62
N TYR A 249 11.14 16.36 -5.21
CA TYR A 249 12.16 17.01 -4.39
C TYR A 249 13.53 16.39 -4.60
N THR A 250 14.56 17.14 -4.24
CA THR A 250 15.90 16.63 -3.98
C THR A 250 16.23 16.81 -2.50
N MET A 251 17.03 15.90 -1.94
CA MET A 251 17.52 15.98 -0.57
C MET A 251 18.98 15.56 -0.53
N SER A 252 19.80 16.38 0.09
CA SER A 252 21.20 16.08 0.40
C SER A 252 21.39 16.08 1.92
N VAL A 253 21.94 15.01 2.45
CA VAL A 253 22.35 14.87 3.85
C VAL A 253 23.86 14.79 3.88
N THR A 254 24.50 15.74 4.55
CA THR A 254 25.95 15.80 4.76
C THR A 254 26.26 15.80 6.25
N SER A 255 27.54 15.71 6.62
CA SER A 255 27.95 15.89 8.03
C SER A 255 27.69 17.30 8.58
N GLU A 256 27.36 18.26 7.71
CA GLU A 256 27.16 19.66 8.03
C GLU A 256 25.69 20.06 8.17
N GLY A 257 24.75 19.28 7.61
CA GLY A 257 23.33 19.57 7.65
C GLY A 257 22.53 18.87 6.56
N ILE A 258 21.30 19.31 6.38
CA ILE A 258 20.34 18.74 5.42
C ILE A 258 19.83 19.86 4.50
N THR A 259 19.93 19.63 3.21
CA THR A 259 19.39 20.54 2.18
C THR A 259 18.28 19.84 1.43
N VAL A 260 17.12 20.48 1.34
CA VAL A 260 15.96 20.03 0.55
C VAL A 260 15.61 21.11 -0.47
N GLN A 261 15.39 20.71 -1.71
CA GLN A 261 14.87 21.61 -2.75
C GLN A 261 13.62 21.04 -3.40
N ALA A 262 12.63 21.88 -3.62
CA ALA A 262 11.40 21.57 -4.34
C ALA A 262 10.79 22.85 -4.91
N SER A 263 9.83 22.74 -5.83
CA SER A 263 9.14 23.89 -6.42
C SER A 263 7.92 24.35 -5.64
N GLU A 264 7.30 23.47 -4.86
CA GLU A 264 6.03 23.74 -4.17
C GLU A 264 5.87 22.91 -2.89
N PHE A 265 4.81 23.23 -2.12
CA PHE A 265 4.48 22.61 -0.84
C PHE A 265 4.55 21.07 -0.86
N GLY A 266 3.97 20.41 -1.87
CA GLY A 266 3.94 18.94 -1.96
C GLY A 266 5.34 18.32 -1.94
N GLY A 267 6.30 18.92 -2.64
CA GLY A 267 7.68 18.44 -2.67
C GLY A 267 8.38 18.60 -1.31
N TRP A 268 8.30 19.79 -0.68
CA TRP A 268 8.88 20.01 0.66
C TRP A 268 8.22 19.10 1.71
N PHE A 269 6.92 18.95 1.64
CA PHE A 269 6.17 18.08 2.55
C PHE A 269 6.61 16.62 2.44
N TYR A 270 6.74 16.09 1.23
CA TYR A 270 7.18 14.71 1.01
C TYR A 270 8.65 14.49 1.38
N ALA A 271 9.51 15.47 1.15
CA ALA A 271 10.88 15.45 1.65
C ALA A 271 10.92 15.35 3.19
N LEU A 272 10.06 16.10 3.88
CA LEU A 272 9.95 16.03 5.34
C LEU A 272 9.45 14.65 5.81
N GLN A 273 8.54 14.00 5.07
CA GLN A 273 8.12 12.62 5.39
C GLN A 273 9.27 11.63 5.20
N THR A 274 10.08 11.80 4.15
CA THR A 274 11.31 11.01 3.95
C THR A 274 12.29 11.23 5.10
N LEU A 275 12.51 12.47 5.52
CA LEU A 275 13.36 12.79 6.66
C LEU A 275 12.86 12.12 7.95
N LYS A 276 11.55 12.12 8.21
CA LYS A 276 10.97 11.40 9.35
C LYS A 276 11.25 9.90 9.32
N GLN A 277 11.27 9.29 8.14
CA GLN A 277 11.58 7.86 7.98
C GLN A 277 13.08 7.56 8.09
N LEU A 278 13.95 8.53 7.81
CA LEU A 278 15.40 8.42 8.03
C LEU A 278 15.78 8.54 9.52
N MET A 279 14.89 9.08 10.37
CA MET A 279 15.13 9.17 11.80
C MET A 279 15.23 7.77 12.43
N PRO A 280 15.99 7.61 13.53
CA PRO A 280 15.99 6.38 14.32
C PRO A 280 14.56 5.96 14.72
N ARG A 281 14.34 4.65 14.85
CA ARG A 281 13.01 4.06 15.08
C ARG A 281 12.25 4.70 16.27
N ASN A 282 12.98 5.09 17.30
CA ASN A 282 12.39 5.69 18.51
C ASN A 282 12.10 7.19 18.36
N PHE A 283 12.28 7.78 17.18
CA PHE A 283 11.93 9.19 16.92
C PHE A 283 10.46 9.49 17.24
N PHE A 284 9.56 8.53 16.99
CA PHE A 284 8.13 8.69 17.27
C PHE A 284 7.72 8.34 18.71
N ALA A 285 8.69 8.05 19.60
CA ALA A 285 8.40 7.82 21.00
C ALA A 285 7.84 9.08 21.67
N GLY A 286 6.95 8.90 22.65
CA GLY A 286 6.34 10.00 23.40
C GLY A 286 7.20 10.54 24.54
N ASP A 287 8.45 10.05 24.70
CA ASP A 287 9.37 10.37 25.78
C ASP A 287 10.83 10.43 25.29
N LYS A 288 11.69 11.04 26.09
CA LYS A 288 13.12 11.16 25.81
C LYS A 288 13.81 9.79 25.86
N GLN A 289 14.53 9.48 24.80
CA GLN A 289 15.28 8.24 24.68
C GLN A 289 16.68 8.37 25.28
N SER A 290 17.13 7.34 26.00
CA SER A 290 18.41 7.34 26.72
C SER A 290 19.63 7.34 25.78
N ASP A 291 19.51 6.79 24.58
CA ASP A 291 20.52 6.67 23.54
C ASP A 291 20.48 7.80 22.51
N ALA A 292 19.57 8.77 22.65
CA ALA A 292 19.32 9.82 21.68
C ALA A 292 20.55 10.71 21.37
N GLY A 293 21.48 10.84 22.30
CA GLY A 293 22.71 11.62 22.08
C GLY A 293 23.67 11.01 21.04
N ALA A 294 23.51 9.72 20.73
CA ALA A 294 24.29 9.01 19.71
C ALA A 294 23.54 8.85 18.37
N TRP A 295 22.34 9.44 18.22
CA TRP A 295 21.56 9.30 17.01
C TRP A 295 22.20 10.01 15.82
N THR A 296 22.33 9.26 14.73
CA THR A 296 22.85 9.75 13.46
C THR A 296 21.93 9.34 12.33
N ILE A 297 22.00 10.03 11.20
CA ILE A 297 21.46 9.59 9.93
C ILE A 297 22.59 9.51 8.88
N PRO A 298 22.54 8.57 7.91
CA PRO A 298 23.60 8.44 6.92
C PRO A 298 23.65 9.65 5.99
N CYS A 299 24.86 10.04 5.58
CA CYS A 299 25.03 10.97 4.47
C CYS A 299 24.49 10.32 3.18
N LEU A 300 23.70 11.07 2.41
CA LEU A 300 23.03 10.54 1.22
C LEU A 300 22.55 11.66 0.28
N GLU A 301 22.27 11.27 -0.96
CA GLU A 301 21.57 12.08 -1.95
C GLU A 301 20.30 11.36 -2.38
N ILE A 302 19.18 12.10 -2.44
CA ILE A 302 17.88 11.61 -2.92
C ILE A 302 17.38 12.51 -4.03
N GLU A 303 16.89 11.90 -5.10
CA GLU A 303 15.99 12.52 -6.07
C GLU A 303 14.71 11.69 -6.08
N ASP A 304 13.56 12.31 -5.79
CA ASP A 304 12.31 11.58 -5.68
C ASP A 304 11.13 12.34 -6.28
N ARG A 305 10.20 11.60 -6.81
CA ARG A 305 8.92 12.09 -7.33
C ARG A 305 7.90 10.96 -7.33
N PRO A 306 6.60 11.25 -7.21
CA PRO A 306 5.57 10.23 -7.35
C PRO A 306 5.57 9.58 -8.74
N HIS A 307 5.45 8.28 -8.79
CA HIS A 307 5.23 7.54 -10.04
C HIS A 307 3.79 7.67 -10.54
N LEU A 308 2.83 7.73 -9.60
CA LEU A 308 1.40 7.81 -9.87
C LEU A 308 0.84 9.09 -9.27
N GLY A 309 0.02 9.80 -10.03
CA GLY A 309 -0.69 10.99 -9.57
C GLY A 309 -1.76 10.68 -8.52
N HIS A 310 -2.37 9.50 -8.57
CA HIS A 310 -3.35 9.04 -7.59
C HIS A 310 -2.74 7.95 -6.71
N ARG A 311 -2.63 8.21 -5.41
CA ARG A 311 -2.12 7.29 -4.40
C ARG A 311 -3.12 7.24 -3.25
N GLY A 312 -4.14 6.40 -3.41
CA GLY A 312 -5.33 6.40 -2.57
C GLY A 312 -5.32 5.35 -1.46
N TYR A 313 -6.05 5.66 -0.41
CA TYR A 313 -6.48 4.73 0.63
C TYR A 313 -7.97 4.94 0.90
N MET A 314 -8.73 3.86 1.01
CA MET A 314 -10.16 3.89 1.31
C MET A 314 -10.42 3.47 2.75
N LEU A 315 -11.29 4.20 3.44
CA LEU A 315 -11.77 3.85 4.77
C LEU A 315 -13.29 3.81 4.79
N ASP A 316 -13.84 2.64 5.12
CA ASP A 316 -15.26 2.44 5.36
C ASP A 316 -15.59 2.76 6.83
N ILE A 317 -16.30 3.85 7.04
CA ILE A 317 -16.77 4.28 8.37
C ILE A 317 -18.27 4.04 8.56
N ALA A 318 -18.97 3.64 7.52
CA ALA A 318 -20.39 3.32 7.58
C ALA A 318 -20.62 2.03 8.36
N ARG A 319 -19.85 0.96 8.02
CA ARG A 319 -19.94 -0.33 8.69
C ARG A 319 -19.36 -0.27 10.11
N HIS A 320 -18.22 0.43 10.29
CA HIS A 320 -17.63 0.68 11.62
C HIS A 320 -17.20 2.13 11.74
N PHE A 321 -17.82 2.86 12.69
CA PHE A 321 -17.56 4.27 12.88
C PHE A 321 -16.19 4.51 13.53
N PHE A 322 -15.43 5.42 12.97
CA PHE A 322 -14.20 5.97 13.54
C PHE A 322 -14.42 7.44 13.86
N ASN A 323 -14.04 7.89 15.05
CA ASN A 323 -14.15 9.30 15.38
C ASN A 323 -13.10 10.15 14.64
N LYS A 324 -13.24 11.48 14.68
CA LYS A 324 -12.38 12.38 13.92
C LYS A 324 -10.88 12.25 14.26
N GLU A 325 -10.55 11.95 15.50
CA GLU A 325 -9.15 11.78 15.91
C GLU A 325 -8.54 10.49 15.36
N GLU A 326 -9.34 9.45 15.21
CA GLU A 326 -8.93 8.21 14.54
C GLU A 326 -8.73 8.42 13.05
N VAL A 327 -9.62 9.17 12.39
CA VAL A 327 -9.46 9.56 10.97
C VAL A 327 -8.20 10.39 10.77
N LYS A 328 -7.91 11.34 11.65
CA LYS A 328 -6.65 12.11 11.58
C LYS A 328 -5.41 11.24 11.70
N LYS A 329 -5.42 10.19 12.54
CA LYS A 329 -4.31 9.21 12.59
C LYS A 329 -4.13 8.47 11.26
N VAL A 330 -5.24 8.10 10.58
CA VAL A 330 -5.17 7.51 9.24
C VAL A 330 -4.53 8.49 8.26
N LEU A 331 -4.93 9.75 8.28
CA LEU A 331 -4.34 10.80 7.44
C LEU A 331 -2.84 11.02 7.75
N ASP A 332 -2.41 10.94 9.01
CA ASP A 332 -1.00 11.01 9.38
C ASP A 332 -0.18 9.84 8.82
N ILE A 333 -0.75 8.63 8.85
CA ILE A 333 -0.13 7.43 8.26
C ILE A 333 -0.06 7.57 6.73
N MET A 334 -1.14 8.00 6.09
CA MET A 334 -1.16 8.27 4.66
C MET A 334 -0.10 9.29 4.26
N ALA A 335 0.01 10.39 5.01
CA ALA A 335 1.02 11.43 4.80
C ALA A 335 2.45 10.88 4.89
N LEU A 336 2.74 10.07 5.93
CA LEU A 336 4.06 9.45 6.12
C LEU A 336 4.47 8.58 4.92
N TYR A 337 3.51 7.92 4.28
CA TYR A 337 3.71 7.09 3.08
C TYR A 337 3.43 7.83 1.76
N LYS A 338 3.30 9.16 1.79
CA LYS A 338 3.13 10.04 0.62
C LYS A 338 1.88 9.71 -0.21
N MET A 339 0.84 9.18 0.42
CA MET A 339 -0.48 9.01 -0.19
C MET A 339 -1.19 10.37 -0.24
N ASN A 340 -1.96 10.61 -1.32
CA ASN A 340 -2.56 11.91 -1.58
C ASN A 340 -4.07 11.90 -1.87
N ARG A 341 -4.72 10.75 -1.80
CA ARG A 341 -6.17 10.61 -2.00
C ARG A 341 -6.76 9.77 -0.88
N PHE A 342 -7.66 10.37 -0.10
CA PHE A 342 -8.41 9.67 0.93
C PHE A 342 -9.83 9.44 0.44
N HIS A 343 -10.14 8.21 0.05
CA HIS A 343 -11.50 7.78 -0.30
C HIS A 343 -12.25 7.47 0.98
N TRP A 344 -13.27 8.26 1.29
CA TRP A 344 -13.99 8.19 2.55
C TRP A 344 -15.42 7.72 2.33
N HIS A 345 -15.66 6.44 2.63
CA HIS A 345 -16.97 5.80 2.47
C HIS A 345 -17.86 6.15 3.65
N LEU A 346 -18.75 7.14 3.45
CA LEU A 346 -19.49 7.82 4.50
C LEU A 346 -20.87 7.21 4.78
N THR A 347 -21.44 6.45 3.84
CA THR A 347 -22.80 5.95 3.92
C THR A 347 -22.94 4.55 3.38
N ASP A 348 -23.73 3.71 4.05
CA ASP A 348 -24.07 2.36 3.61
C ASP A 348 -25.30 1.84 4.37
N ASP A 349 -25.75 0.61 4.11
CA ASP A 349 -26.86 -0.06 4.76
C ASP A 349 -26.80 -0.06 6.29
N GLN A 350 -25.56 -0.11 6.86
CA GLN A 350 -25.30 -0.24 8.28
C GLN A 350 -25.08 1.10 8.98
N GLY A 351 -25.05 2.20 8.23
CA GLY A 351 -24.90 3.51 8.86
C GLY A 351 -24.77 4.67 7.89
N TRP A 352 -25.36 5.79 8.28
CA TRP A 352 -25.22 7.09 7.64
C TRP A 352 -24.39 8.00 8.54
N ARG A 353 -23.21 8.46 8.09
CA ARG A 353 -22.22 9.13 8.95
C ARG A 353 -21.98 10.60 8.67
N ILE A 354 -22.70 11.19 7.73
CA ILE A 354 -22.60 12.62 7.37
C ILE A 354 -23.90 13.36 7.71
N HIS A 355 -23.78 14.48 8.43
CA HIS A 355 -24.93 15.32 8.74
C HIS A 355 -25.38 16.12 7.51
N ILE A 356 -26.67 16.01 7.18
CA ILE A 356 -27.32 16.78 6.12
C ILE A 356 -28.44 17.61 6.79
N PRO A 357 -28.34 18.94 6.84
CA PRO A 357 -29.28 19.79 7.58
C PRO A 357 -30.72 19.63 7.14
N GLU A 358 -30.97 19.45 5.85
CA GLU A 358 -32.31 19.30 5.26
C GLU A 358 -32.92 17.92 5.58
N TYR A 359 -32.10 16.95 5.94
CA TYR A 359 -32.49 15.57 6.23
C TYR A 359 -31.92 15.08 7.58
N PRO A 360 -32.27 15.68 8.72
CA PRO A 360 -31.65 15.40 10.02
C PRO A 360 -31.84 13.96 10.51
N LYS A 361 -32.94 13.28 10.12
CA LYS A 361 -33.16 11.88 10.49
C LYS A 361 -32.07 10.93 9.93
N LEU A 362 -31.34 11.31 8.88
CA LEU A 362 -30.22 10.51 8.37
C LEU A 362 -29.20 10.22 9.46
N THR A 363 -28.95 11.16 10.37
CA THR A 363 -28.05 10.98 11.51
C THR A 363 -28.77 10.67 12.81
N GLU A 364 -30.03 11.09 12.98
CA GLU A 364 -30.84 10.79 14.16
C GLU A 364 -31.32 9.32 14.19
N VAL A 365 -31.53 8.71 13.04
CA VAL A 365 -32.00 7.33 12.85
C VAL A 365 -30.95 6.49 12.10
N GLY A 366 -30.50 6.97 10.94
CA GLY A 366 -29.62 6.22 10.04
C GLY A 366 -28.22 5.94 10.60
N ALA A 367 -27.76 6.72 11.59
CA ALA A 367 -26.47 6.47 12.24
C ALA A 367 -26.57 5.45 13.41
N ILE A 368 -27.77 4.99 13.77
CA ILE A 368 -28.01 4.20 14.99
C ILE A 368 -28.35 2.75 14.62
N ARG A 369 -27.62 1.80 15.20
CA ARG A 369 -27.94 0.37 15.12
C ARG A 369 -27.57 -0.36 16.42
N LYS A 370 -28.16 -1.56 16.61
CA LYS A 370 -28.05 -2.32 17.88
C LYS A 370 -26.73 -3.08 18.04
N GLY A 371 -26.01 -3.30 16.98
CA GLY A 371 -24.79 -4.09 16.93
C GLY A 371 -24.49 -4.52 15.50
N SER A 372 -23.64 -5.53 15.33
CA SER A 372 -23.25 -6.03 14.01
C SER A 372 -23.09 -7.54 14.02
N PHE A 373 -23.49 -8.21 12.94
CA PHE A 373 -23.03 -9.56 12.66
C PHE A 373 -21.73 -9.51 11.87
N ALA A 374 -20.70 -10.17 12.38
CA ALA A 374 -19.38 -10.26 11.78
C ALA A 374 -18.99 -11.73 11.53
N ASN A 375 -17.97 -11.94 10.69
CA ASN A 375 -17.38 -13.26 10.41
C ASN A 375 -15.95 -13.32 10.94
N ASN A 376 -15.57 -14.43 11.56
CA ASN A 376 -14.20 -14.68 12.04
C ASN A 376 -13.20 -15.04 10.90
N GLY A 377 -13.57 -14.95 9.64
CA GLY A 377 -12.73 -15.38 8.52
C GLY A 377 -12.76 -16.91 8.25
N ASP A 378 -13.30 -17.71 9.18
CA ASP A 378 -13.56 -19.15 9.03
C ASP A 378 -15.00 -19.46 8.60
N GLY A 379 -15.80 -18.41 8.35
CA GLY A 379 -17.20 -18.50 7.97
C GLY A 379 -18.17 -18.57 9.16
N GLN A 380 -17.69 -18.58 10.39
CA GLN A 380 -18.55 -18.51 11.58
C GLN A 380 -18.98 -17.07 11.83
N LYS A 381 -20.29 -16.85 11.87
CA LYS A 381 -20.88 -15.56 12.23
C LYS A 381 -20.95 -15.43 13.75
N PHE A 382 -20.54 -14.27 14.25
CA PHE A 382 -20.77 -13.87 15.62
C PHE A 382 -21.47 -12.52 15.68
N PHE A 383 -22.18 -12.26 16.77
CA PHE A 383 -22.81 -10.97 17.01
C PHE A 383 -21.88 -10.10 17.87
N ASP A 384 -21.47 -8.97 17.29
CA ASP A 384 -20.80 -7.90 18.02
C ASP A 384 -21.89 -6.99 18.60
N ASP A 385 -22.05 -6.96 19.90
CA ASP A 385 -23.06 -6.21 20.64
C ASP A 385 -22.68 -4.75 20.86
N THR A 386 -21.56 -4.29 20.29
CA THR A 386 -21.21 -2.87 20.28
C THR A 386 -22.31 -2.08 19.57
N ALA A 387 -23.09 -1.34 20.34
CA ALA A 387 -24.18 -0.54 19.81
C ALA A 387 -23.65 0.78 19.21
N TYR A 388 -24.16 1.13 18.06
CA TYR A 388 -23.94 2.43 17.42
C TYR A 388 -25.05 3.38 17.88
N GLY A 389 -24.71 4.22 18.86
CA GLY A 389 -25.66 5.16 19.48
C GLY A 389 -25.66 6.54 18.84
N ARG A 390 -26.27 7.49 19.54
CA ARG A 390 -26.31 8.89 19.10
C ARG A 390 -24.90 9.49 19.04
N GLY A 391 -24.67 10.34 18.02
CA GLY A 391 -23.40 11.06 17.85
C GLY A 391 -22.31 10.28 17.09
N MET A 392 -22.60 9.08 16.59
CA MET A 392 -21.68 8.33 15.73
C MET A 392 -21.81 8.74 14.26
N PHE A 393 -21.61 10.03 14.02
CA PHE A 393 -21.59 10.68 12.70
C PHE A 393 -20.71 11.93 12.80
N TYR A 394 -20.39 12.55 11.67
CA TYR A 394 -19.63 13.80 11.62
C TYR A 394 -20.56 14.98 11.43
N THR A 395 -20.36 16.01 12.26
CA THR A 395 -20.98 17.33 12.06
C THR A 395 -20.26 18.06 10.92
N LEU A 396 -20.84 19.19 10.48
CA LEU A 396 -20.19 20.03 9.46
C LEU A 396 -18.85 20.58 9.93
N GLU A 397 -18.75 20.91 11.22
CA GLU A 397 -17.52 21.35 11.86
C GLU A 397 -16.46 20.24 11.84
N ASP A 398 -16.84 18.99 12.18
CA ASP A 398 -15.92 17.84 12.13
C ASP A 398 -15.41 17.58 10.72
N LEU A 399 -16.30 17.62 9.72
CA LEU A 399 -15.93 17.44 8.32
C LEU A 399 -14.99 18.54 7.83
N SER A 400 -15.31 19.81 8.13
CA SER A 400 -14.47 20.95 7.77
C SER A 400 -13.09 20.88 8.41
N GLU A 401 -13.02 20.46 9.67
CA GLU A 401 -11.76 20.25 10.39
C GLU A 401 -10.92 19.14 9.75
N ILE A 402 -11.54 18.01 9.39
CA ILE A 402 -10.84 16.88 8.73
C ILE A 402 -10.37 17.28 7.33
N VAL A 403 -11.18 18.00 6.55
CA VAL A 403 -10.79 18.53 5.23
C VAL A 403 -9.57 19.44 5.33
N ALA A 404 -9.57 20.39 6.27
CA ALA A 404 -8.44 21.26 6.50
C ALA A 404 -7.19 20.48 6.95
N TYR A 405 -7.38 19.48 7.81
CA TYR A 405 -6.30 18.61 8.30
C TYR A 405 -5.66 17.76 7.17
N ALA A 406 -6.48 17.22 6.28
CA ALA A 406 -6.03 16.48 5.11
C ALA A 406 -5.28 17.38 4.12
N LYS A 407 -5.83 18.57 3.82
CA LYS A 407 -5.21 19.56 2.92
C LYS A 407 -3.83 19.98 3.41
N ALA A 408 -3.67 20.21 4.71
CA ALA A 408 -2.37 20.53 5.32
C ALA A 408 -1.35 19.38 5.16
N ARG A 409 -1.77 18.17 4.76
CA ARG A 409 -0.93 16.99 4.52
C ARG A 409 -0.78 16.62 3.04
N ASN A 410 -1.14 17.53 2.16
CA ASN A 410 -1.18 17.28 0.71
C ASN A 410 -2.09 16.09 0.34
N ILE A 411 -3.20 15.92 1.08
CA ILE A 411 -4.20 14.87 0.87
C ILE A 411 -5.53 15.53 0.52
N GLU A 412 -6.14 15.09 -0.57
CA GLU A 412 -7.50 15.45 -0.96
C GLU A 412 -8.45 14.32 -0.63
N ILE A 413 -9.65 14.69 -0.14
CA ILE A 413 -10.68 13.73 0.25
C ILE A 413 -11.65 13.53 -0.90
N ILE A 414 -11.87 12.26 -1.26
CA ILE A 414 -12.93 11.81 -2.16
C ILE A 414 -14.05 11.25 -1.28
N PRO A 415 -15.11 12.03 -0.98
CA PRO A 415 -16.22 11.51 -0.19
C PRO A 415 -17.05 10.55 -1.03
N GLU A 416 -17.57 9.49 -0.40
CA GLU A 416 -18.48 8.57 -1.05
C GLU A 416 -19.83 8.54 -0.36
N VAL A 417 -20.87 8.67 -1.18
CA VAL A 417 -22.27 8.39 -0.84
C VAL A 417 -22.73 7.31 -1.80
N ASP A 418 -22.82 6.08 -1.34
CA ASP A 418 -23.20 4.94 -2.19
C ASP A 418 -24.69 4.98 -2.53
N LEU A 419 -25.02 4.87 -3.84
CA LEU A 419 -26.38 4.97 -4.35
C LEU A 419 -26.54 4.22 -5.69
N PRO A 420 -27.75 3.81 -6.07
CA PRO A 420 -29.00 3.79 -5.34
C PRO A 420 -29.22 2.51 -4.51
N GLY A 421 -28.27 1.58 -4.54
CA GLY A 421 -28.11 0.47 -3.60
C GLY A 421 -27.50 0.95 -2.28
N HIS A 422 -27.26 0.06 -1.33
CA HIS A 422 -26.60 0.34 -0.04
C HIS A 422 -27.19 1.55 0.73
N MET A 423 -28.50 1.78 0.58
CA MET A 423 -29.22 2.92 1.12
C MET A 423 -30.21 2.56 2.24
N VAL A 424 -30.07 1.38 2.88
CA VAL A 424 -31.02 0.97 3.93
C VAL A 424 -31.02 1.93 5.11
N ALA A 425 -29.89 2.51 5.49
CA ALA A 425 -29.86 3.52 6.55
C ALA A 425 -30.65 4.78 6.17
N ALA A 426 -30.64 5.19 4.90
CA ALA A 426 -31.43 6.30 4.39
C ALA A 426 -32.93 5.96 4.37
N VAL A 427 -33.33 4.80 3.84
CA VAL A 427 -34.76 4.42 3.82
C VAL A 427 -35.31 4.09 5.21
N ALA A 428 -34.46 3.66 6.16
CA ALA A 428 -34.86 3.53 7.57
C ALA A 428 -35.16 4.90 8.20
N SER A 429 -34.47 5.96 7.74
CA SER A 429 -34.67 7.34 8.19
C SER A 429 -35.87 8.00 7.51
N TYR A 430 -36.06 7.73 6.23
CA TYR A 430 -37.09 8.30 5.35
C TYR A 430 -37.68 7.19 4.47
N PRO A 431 -38.68 6.42 5.01
CA PRO A 431 -39.28 5.29 4.28
C PRO A 431 -39.90 5.65 2.94
N GLU A 432 -40.31 6.89 2.77
CA GLU A 432 -40.87 7.45 1.52
C GLU A 432 -39.88 7.45 0.35
N LEU A 433 -38.58 7.28 0.59
CA LEU A 433 -37.55 7.15 -0.46
C LEU A 433 -37.47 5.73 -1.01
N SER A 434 -38.09 4.76 -0.36
CA SER A 434 -38.04 3.35 -0.75
C SER A 434 -39.06 2.97 -1.82
N CYS A 435 -38.90 1.80 -2.43
CA CYS A 435 -39.90 1.24 -3.33
C CYS A 435 -41.19 0.74 -2.63
N ASP A 436 -41.15 0.53 -1.32
CA ASP A 436 -42.30 0.15 -0.48
C ASP A 436 -42.34 0.98 0.81
N PRO A 437 -42.95 2.21 0.79
CA PRO A 437 -43.03 3.07 1.96
C PRO A 437 -43.87 2.49 3.12
N SER A 438 -44.64 1.43 2.89
CA SER A 438 -45.46 0.78 3.93
C SER A 438 -44.67 -0.17 4.81
N LYS A 439 -43.50 -0.60 4.34
CA LYS A 439 -42.59 -1.50 5.06
C LYS A 439 -41.88 -0.73 6.19
N LYS A 440 -41.73 -1.38 7.34
CA LYS A 440 -40.85 -0.88 8.40
C LYS A 440 -39.40 -1.23 8.09
N TYR A 441 -38.56 -0.22 7.96
CA TYR A 441 -37.11 -0.37 7.77
C TYR A 441 -36.38 -0.17 9.08
N GLU A 442 -35.30 -0.89 9.25
CA GLU A 442 -34.33 -0.73 10.35
C GLU A 442 -32.92 -0.68 9.74
N VAL A 443 -32.03 0.10 10.33
CA VAL A 443 -30.61 0.13 9.94
C VAL A 443 -30.03 -1.28 10.08
N ARG A 444 -29.34 -1.75 9.05
CA ARG A 444 -28.85 -3.13 9.00
C ARG A 444 -27.78 -3.41 10.05
N ILE A 445 -27.76 -4.65 10.52
CA ILE A 445 -26.77 -5.17 11.48
C ILE A 445 -25.92 -6.29 10.88
N ASP A 446 -26.26 -6.74 9.67
CA ASP A 446 -25.57 -7.80 8.93
C ASP A 446 -24.99 -7.27 7.61
N GLY A 447 -24.02 -8.01 7.07
CA GLY A 447 -23.43 -7.73 5.77
C GLY A 447 -24.22 -8.33 4.61
N GLY A 448 -23.71 -8.17 3.41
CA GLY A 448 -24.29 -8.67 2.16
C GLY A 448 -25.23 -7.71 1.48
N ILE A 449 -25.72 -8.09 0.30
CA ILE A 449 -26.53 -7.25 -0.60
C ILE A 449 -27.95 -7.13 -0.07
N SER A 450 -28.44 -5.89 0.07
CA SER A 450 -29.85 -5.62 0.37
C SER A 450 -30.67 -5.56 -0.91
N LYS A 451 -31.91 -6.04 -0.86
CA LYS A 451 -32.90 -5.83 -1.92
C LYS A 451 -33.66 -4.50 -1.77
N ASP A 452 -33.54 -3.86 -0.63
CA ASP A 452 -34.18 -2.58 -0.35
C ASP A 452 -33.30 -1.46 -0.92
N VAL A 453 -33.72 -0.90 -2.03
CA VAL A 453 -33.02 0.16 -2.79
C VAL A 453 -33.90 1.40 -2.89
N LEU A 454 -33.31 2.53 -3.28
CA LEU A 454 -34.07 3.76 -3.54
C LEU A 454 -35.05 3.60 -4.70
N ASN A 455 -36.20 4.25 -4.59
CA ASN A 455 -37.20 4.32 -5.65
C ASN A 455 -36.82 5.39 -6.69
N VAL A 456 -35.97 5.06 -7.62
CA VAL A 456 -35.46 5.98 -8.65
C VAL A 456 -36.54 6.42 -9.68
N GLY A 457 -37.73 5.87 -9.60
CA GLY A 457 -38.92 6.33 -10.33
C GLY A 457 -39.60 7.58 -9.71
N ASP A 458 -39.26 7.91 -8.47
CA ASP A 458 -39.85 9.02 -7.73
C ASP A 458 -38.96 10.28 -7.78
N ASP A 459 -39.47 11.42 -8.24
CA ASP A 459 -38.72 12.68 -8.31
C ASP A 459 -38.19 13.14 -6.95
N ARG A 460 -38.91 12.82 -5.86
CA ARG A 460 -38.45 13.13 -4.50
C ARG A 460 -37.13 12.47 -4.15
N VAL A 461 -36.86 11.28 -4.71
CA VAL A 461 -35.58 10.58 -4.54
C VAL A 461 -34.49 11.32 -5.30
N ILE A 462 -34.79 11.81 -6.49
CA ILE A 462 -33.82 12.60 -7.28
C ILE A 462 -33.50 13.91 -6.56
N ASP A 463 -34.50 14.61 -6.05
CA ASP A 463 -34.34 15.85 -5.26
C ASP A 463 -33.52 15.57 -3.98
N PHE A 464 -33.79 14.46 -3.28
CA PHE A 464 -33.02 14.02 -2.12
C PHE A 464 -31.55 13.82 -2.47
N LEU A 465 -31.24 13.06 -3.53
CA LEU A 465 -29.89 12.78 -3.95
C LEU A 465 -29.15 14.06 -4.39
N LYS A 466 -29.79 14.93 -5.15
CA LYS A 466 -29.22 16.23 -5.53
C LYS A 466 -28.93 17.10 -4.30
N CYS A 467 -29.83 17.14 -3.31
CA CYS A 467 -29.59 17.85 -2.06
C CYS A 467 -28.38 17.29 -1.30
N VAL A 468 -28.31 15.96 -1.13
CA VAL A 468 -27.18 15.29 -0.44
C VAL A 468 -25.87 15.55 -1.15
N LEU A 469 -25.79 15.31 -2.47
CA LEU A 469 -24.57 15.50 -3.26
C LEU A 469 -24.14 16.96 -3.33
N GLY A 470 -25.09 17.89 -3.46
CA GLY A 470 -24.83 19.33 -3.41
C GLY A 470 -24.24 19.76 -2.07
N HIS A 471 -24.74 19.20 -0.96
CA HIS A 471 -24.18 19.43 0.36
C HIS A 471 -22.75 18.87 0.50
N VAL A 472 -22.55 17.64 0.05
CA VAL A 472 -21.21 17.00 -0.01
C VAL A 472 -20.23 17.86 -0.81
N ALA A 473 -20.61 18.31 -2.01
CA ALA A 473 -19.78 19.15 -2.86
C ALA A 473 -19.41 20.51 -2.22
N THR A 474 -20.28 21.04 -1.33
CA THR A 474 -20.00 22.27 -0.59
C THR A 474 -18.93 22.06 0.50
N VAL A 475 -18.90 20.89 1.12
CA VAL A 475 -17.99 20.56 2.23
C VAL A 475 -16.64 20.10 1.72
N PHE A 476 -16.61 19.31 0.64
CA PHE A 476 -15.40 18.70 0.10
C PHE A 476 -14.95 19.42 -1.18
N PRO A 477 -13.89 20.23 -1.15
CA PRO A 477 -13.52 21.13 -2.23
C PRO A 477 -12.72 20.44 -3.36
N TYR A 478 -12.68 19.11 -3.39
CA TYR A 478 -12.00 18.36 -4.46
C TYR A 478 -12.95 18.09 -5.63
N ASP A 479 -12.38 17.88 -6.83
CA ASP A 479 -13.14 17.76 -8.08
C ASP A 479 -13.98 16.47 -8.20
N TYR A 480 -13.81 15.50 -7.30
CA TYR A 480 -14.46 14.20 -7.38
C TYR A 480 -15.28 13.87 -6.13
N VAL A 481 -16.52 13.44 -6.37
CA VAL A 481 -17.38 12.76 -5.40
C VAL A 481 -17.63 11.35 -5.92
N HIS A 482 -17.43 10.34 -5.09
CA HIS A 482 -17.73 8.96 -5.42
C HIS A 482 -19.18 8.66 -5.07
N ILE A 483 -19.93 8.08 -6.00
CA ILE A 483 -21.37 7.80 -5.82
C ILE A 483 -21.65 6.30 -5.68
N GLY A 484 -20.63 5.47 -5.48
CA GLY A 484 -20.78 4.02 -5.37
C GLY A 484 -21.34 3.39 -6.63
N GLY A 485 -22.47 2.72 -6.49
CA GLY A 485 -23.23 2.14 -7.59
C GLY A 485 -23.10 0.63 -7.70
N ASP A 486 -22.42 0.00 -6.75
CA ASP A 486 -22.27 -1.44 -6.69
C ASP A 486 -23.53 -2.13 -6.12
N GLU A 487 -23.65 -3.41 -6.43
CA GLU A 487 -24.60 -4.34 -5.84
C GLU A 487 -26.06 -3.82 -5.72
N CYS A 488 -26.56 -3.07 -6.72
CA CYS A 488 -27.93 -2.57 -6.74
C CYS A 488 -28.91 -3.54 -7.42
N PRO A 489 -29.69 -4.35 -6.67
CA PRO A 489 -30.67 -5.26 -7.27
C PRO A 489 -31.85 -4.51 -7.86
N THR A 490 -32.29 -4.94 -9.04
CA THR A 490 -33.45 -4.37 -9.74
C THR A 490 -34.79 -5.01 -9.40
N ASP A 491 -34.82 -5.94 -8.43
CA ASP A 491 -36.02 -6.74 -8.12
C ASP A 491 -37.24 -5.87 -7.76
N GLN A 492 -37.04 -4.85 -6.92
CA GLN A 492 -38.11 -3.94 -6.52
C GLN A 492 -38.57 -3.03 -7.67
N TRP A 493 -37.64 -2.56 -8.52
CA TRP A 493 -37.96 -1.72 -9.66
C TRP A 493 -38.83 -2.42 -10.71
N LYS A 494 -38.69 -3.76 -10.87
CA LYS A 494 -39.50 -4.58 -11.80
C LYS A 494 -40.97 -4.59 -11.46
N THR A 495 -41.33 -4.32 -10.22
CA THR A 495 -42.70 -4.35 -9.71
C THR A 495 -43.24 -2.98 -9.22
N ASN A 496 -42.35 -2.00 -9.10
CA ASN A 496 -42.72 -0.66 -8.68
C ASN A 496 -43.25 0.15 -9.89
N GLN A 497 -44.49 0.64 -9.79
CA GLN A 497 -45.17 1.34 -10.90
C GLN A 497 -44.45 2.62 -11.32
N MET A 498 -43.91 3.42 -10.35
CA MET A 498 -43.19 4.67 -10.65
C MET A 498 -41.91 4.37 -11.45
N CYS A 499 -41.16 3.31 -11.09
CA CYS A 499 -39.98 2.89 -11.85
C CYS A 499 -40.35 2.44 -13.28
N LEU A 500 -41.43 1.67 -13.44
CA LEU A 500 -41.91 1.24 -14.74
C LEU A 500 -42.40 2.43 -15.60
N ASP A 501 -43.02 3.40 -15.01
CA ASP A 501 -43.48 4.62 -15.72
C ASP A 501 -42.27 5.49 -16.12
N ARG A 502 -41.25 5.61 -15.26
CA ARG A 502 -39.98 6.27 -15.59
C ARG A 502 -39.26 5.60 -16.77
N VAL A 503 -39.22 4.27 -16.83
CA VAL A 503 -38.66 3.51 -17.97
C VAL A 503 -39.36 3.91 -19.27
N LYS A 504 -40.70 4.01 -19.26
CA LYS A 504 -41.50 4.42 -20.43
C LYS A 504 -41.27 5.89 -20.82
N GLU A 505 -41.28 6.77 -19.83
CA GLU A 505 -41.05 8.22 -20.00
C GLU A 505 -39.73 8.49 -20.69
N LEU A 506 -38.67 7.80 -20.26
CA LEU A 506 -37.30 7.95 -20.77
C LEU A 506 -37.02 7.13 -22.03
N GLY A 507 -37.95 6.25 -22.45
CA GLY A 507 -37.74 5.36 -23.60
C GLY A 507 -36.65 4.32 -23.37
N LEU A 508 -36.45 3.88 -22.13
CA LEU A 508 -35.46 2.86 -21.76
C LEU A 508 -35.92 1.44 -22.13
N ASP A 509 -34.98 0.54 -22.43
CA ASP A 509 -35.29 -0.87 -22.75
C ASP A 509 -35.75 -1.68 -21.54
N GLY A 510 -35.53 -1.18 -20.32
CA GLY A 510 -35.98 -1.82 -19.07
C GLY A 510 -35.37 -1.21 -17.82
N VAL A 511 -35.82 -1.70 -16.66
CA VAL A 511 -35.44 -1.17 -15.34
C VAL A 511 -33.93 -1.27 -15.05
N HIS A 512 -33.20 -2.15 -15.75
CA HIS A 512 -31.75 -2.29 -15.60
C HIS A 512 -30.99 -1.06 -16.08
N GLN A 513 -31.61 -0.20 -16.91
CA GLN A 513 -31.01 1.06 -17.38
C GLN A 513 -31.29 2.25 -16.44
N LEU A 514 -32.18 2.10 -15.46
CA LEU A 514 -32.50 3.17 -14.52
C LEU A 514 -31.30 3.62 -13.70
N GLN A 515 -30.41 2.71 -13.34
CA GLN A 515 -29.18 3.07 -12.63
C GLN A 515 -28.25 3.90 -13.51
N SER A 516 -28.03 3.50 -14.76
CA SER A 516 -27.21 4.26 -15.71
C SER A 516 -27.79 5.64 -15.96
N TRP A 517 -29.11 5.73 -16.17
CA TRP A 517 -29.80 7.01 -16.28
C TRP A 517 -29.62 7.88 -15.04
N LEU A 518 -29.76 7.31 -13.83
CA LEU A 518 -29.58 8.05 -12.58
C LEU A 518 -28.15 8.64 -12.47
N VAL A 519 -27.14 7.83 -12.81
CA VAL A 519 -25.74 8.29 -12.81
C VAL A 519 -25.54 9.44 -13.78
N GLU A 520 -26.13 9.38 -14.98
CA GLU A 520 -26.09 10.46 -15.96
C GLU A 520 -26.82 11.71 -15.46
N GLU A 521 -28.02 11.58 -14.91
CA GLU A 521 -28.81 12.66 -14.34
C GLU A 521 -28.09 13.39 -13.20
N LEU A 522 -27.43 12.64 -12.32
CA LEU A 522 -26.65 13.21 -11.22
C LEU A 522 -25.30 13.77 -11.68
N GLY A 523 -24.72 13.23 -12.76
CA GLY A 523 -23.46 13.74 -13.33
C GLY A 523 -23.59 15.06 -14.07
N ILE A 524 -24.80 15.43 -14.50
CA ILE A 524 -25.10 16.72 -15.11
C ILE A 524 -25.40 17.80 -14.06
N PHE A 525 -25.82 17.41 -12.86
CA PHE A 525 -26.11 18.29 -11.74
C PHE A 525 -24.86 18.95 -11.17
#